data_d7491041adc65b236a24d9383959ae83
#
_entry.id   d7491041adc65b236a24d9383959ae83
#
_cell.length_a   1.000
_cell.length_b   1.000
_cell.length_c   1.000
_cell.angle_alpha   90.00
_cell.angle_beta   90.00
_cell.angle_gamma   90.00
#
_symmetry.space_group_name_H-M   'P 1'
#
loop_
_entity.id
_entity.type
_entity.pdbx_description
1 polymer ?
#
loop_
_entity_poly.entity_id
_entity_poly.type
_entity_poly.pdbx_seq_one_letter_code
_entity_poly.pdbx_strand_id
1 'polypeptide(L)'
;MYARRITGLTVAAVIISSSLLLAQTITINDDDRRPASRPSVKETPESKKAKADRDALAESLLNRAYSLTKQTSDTEKAYILSRLAEASVKTHPQKSKDWADEVFSVTGTLPNDMQRSQVEIATLQALSENDPDHALELLAKMETPRDRDGQPVPEMVSSVATMLFQRYWQKKGMDSLEGLATSARRMGETGSYPYMAMGMIIRQVKRKDPDKSKELMNEALTYFNRRQTNSAGNNQFAMFLRQNREDIPTPLLKDLLEKVVAQAVATKDESTSMVLATEKGVAAKLNSAASILLFQVMPMIRDLDPEWAKKLETQYQELRAAADFARSGEQRMMVTRGVGGAGGQPPRAMMEEMQAMEIDELSTRDPQRALKMNAELTDPSVRAASGARLAASLVNTDPEQAAELLKKAKEAIAETKDPVDKLRILVGLAQAQASMNDKAGFEATLQSGYSLGEEMFRKGLDKNPNAPIFSQPGFDAMSRLTMSSVRMDYTATMARIDAIRSPLLQALLLITAAEGLDPDARVRPRGMRIRIES
;
A
#
# COMPACT_ATOMS: atom_id res chain seq x y z
N MET A 1 -24.46 30.69 2.39
CA MET A 1 -24.88 29.39 1.84
C MET A 1 -23.74 28.77 0.98
N TYR A 2 -22.50 28.73 1.54
CA TYR A 2 -21.30 28.24 0.82
C TYR A 2 -20.33 27.60 1.83
N ALA A 3 -20.67 26.44 2.38
CA ALA A 3 -19.75 25.72 3.28
C ALA A 3 -20.17 24.25 3.43
N ARG A 4 -20.27 23.49 2.33
CA ARG A 4 -20.57 22.05 2.40
C ARG A 4 -20.07 21.22 1.20
N ARG A 5 -18.86 21.49 0.68
CA ARG A 5 -18.31 20.69 -0.45
C ARG A 5 -16.87 20.21 -0.31
N ILE A 6 -16.32 20.07 0.90
CA ILE A 6 -14.86 19.77 1.05
C ILE A 6 -14.52 18.42 1.74
N THR A 7 -15.45 17.54 2.00
CA THR A 7 -15.13 16.32 2.79
C THR A 7 -15.21 14.97 2.04
N GLY A 8 -15.28 14.98 0.72
CA GLY A 8 -15.65 13.80 -0.05
C GLY A 8 -14.57 13.06 -0.84
N LEU A 9 -13.35 13.57 -0.98
CA LEU A 9 -12.39 13.09 -2.01
C LEU A 9 -11.16 12.32 -1.49
N THR A 10 -11.01 12.16 -0.19
CA THR A 10 -9.74 11.68 0.42
C THR A 10 -9.51 10.17 0.27
N VAL A 11 -10.54 9.37 0.06
CA VAL A 11 -10.44 7.89 0.15
C VAL A 11 -10.06 7.21 -1.17
N ALA A 12 -10.51 7.74 -2.31
CA ALA A 12 -10.17 7.17 -3.63
C ALA A 12 -8.68 7.36 -3.99
N ALA A 13 -8.02 8.34 -3.38
CA ALA A 13 -6.65 8.71 -3.66
C ALA A 13 -5.60 7.67 -3.21
N VAL A 14 -5.84 6.93 -2.13
CA VAL A 14 -4.85 6.02 -1.54
C VAL A 14 -4.69 4.73 -2.34
N ILE A 15 -5.76 4.20 -2.93
CA ILE A 15 -5.72 2.88 -3.59
C ILE A 15 -5.15 2.97 -5.01
N ILE A 16 -5.37 4.06 -5.73
CA ILE A 16 -4.86 4.22 -7.10
C ILE A 16 -3.38 4.66 -7.10
N SER A 17 -2.90 5.30 -6.03
CA SER A 17 -1.47 5.62 -5.86
C SER A 17 -0.60 4.36 -5.77
N SER A 18 -1.08 3.29 -5.15
CA SER A 18 -0.35 2.02 -5.06
C SER A 18 -0.14 1.33 -6.41
N SER A 19 -1.07 1.51 -7.34
CA SER A 19 -0.99 0.89 -8.67
C SER A 19 -0.05 1.61 -9.62
N LEU A 20 0.11 2.93 -9.48
CA LEU A 20 1.01 3.74 -10.31
C LEU A 20 2.48 3.64 -9.86
N LEU A 21 2.73 3.42 -8.57
CA LEU A 21 4.08 3.22 -8.02
C LEU A 21 4.67 1.84 -8.33
N LEU A 22 3.85 0.81 -8.51
CA LEU A 22 4.29 -0.51 -8.96
C LEU A 22 4.74 -0.55 -10.42
N ALA A 23 4.47 0.50 -11.21
CA ALA A 23 4.85 0.57 -12.62
C ALA A 23 6.30 1.04 -12.86
N GLN A 24 7.04 1.42 -11.82
CA GLN A 24 8.42 1.84 -11.98
C GLN A 24 9.40 0.67 -11.78
N THR A 25 9.94 0.26 -12.91
CA THR A 25 11.24 -0.41 -13.06
C THR A 25 11.40 -1.71 -12.31
N ILE A 26 10.73 -2.78 -12.75
CA ILE A 26 11.34 -4.10 -12.64
C ILE A 26 12.23 -4.26 -13.88
N THR A 27 13.41 -3.67 -13.84
CA THR A 27 14.53 -4.17 -14.64
C THR A 27 14.94 -5.45 -13.91
N ILE A 28 14.51 -6.60 -14.41
CA ILE A 28 15.06 -7.87 -13.99
C ILE A 28 16.49 -7.89 -14.59
N ASN A 29 17.45 -7.42 -13.82
CA ASN A 29 18.82 -7.82 -14.03
C ASN A 29 18.89 -9.29 -13.64
N ASP A 30 19.13 -10.14 -14.64
CA ASP A 30 19.42 -11.58 -14.53
C ASP A 30 20.80 -11.83 -13.89
N ASP A 31 21.18 -11.05 -12.89
CA ASP A 31 22.37 -11.31 -12.09
C ASP A 31 21.95 -11.95 -10.77
N ASP A 32 22.14 -13.24 -10.71
CA ASP A 32 22.00 -14.17 -9.60
C ASP A 32 22.83 -13.76 -8.37
N ARG A 33 22.50 -12.64 -7.75
CA ARG A 33 22.92 -12.36 -6.37
C ARG A 33 21.75 -12.56 -5.43
N ARG A 34 21.37 -13.83 -5.25
CA ARG A 34 20.63 -14.22 -4.04
C ARG A 34 21.44 -13.70 -2.84
N PRO A 35 20.87 -12.88 -1.92
CA PRO A 35 21.54 -12.59 -0.68
C PRO A 35 21.89 -13.94 -0.06
N ALA A 36 23.16 -14.12 0.29
CA ALA A 36 23.65 -15.34 0.89
C ALA A 36 22.67 -15.79 1.97
N SER A 37 22.09 -16.95 1.80
CA SER A 37 21.17 -17.54 2.76
C SER A 37 21.88 -17.54 4.11
N ARG A 38 21.30 -16.86 5.10
CA ARG A 38 21.78 -16.98 6.47
C ARG A 38 21.94 -18.46 6.78
N PRO A 39 23.09 -18.88 7.33
CA PRO A 39 23.28 -20.28 7.67
C PRO A 39 22.07 -20.75 8.48
N SER A 40 21.43 -21.82 8.06
CA SER A 40 20.31 -22.40 8.77
C SER A 40 20.80 -22.79 10.17
N VAL A 41 20.45 -22.02 11.17
CA VAL A 41 20.69 -22.38 12.56
C VAL A 41 19.89 -23.66 12.78
N LYS A 42 20.58 -24.78 13.12
CA LYS A 42 19.91 -26.03 13.44
C LYS A 42 18.95 -25.79 14.57
N GLU A 43 17.64 -25.92 14.31
CA GLU A 43 16.59 -25.77 15.30
C GLU A 43 16.82 -26.77 16.44
N THR A 44 17.00 -26.29 17.65
CA THR A 44 17.07 -27.12 18.85
C THR A 44 15.67 -27.61 19.24
N PRO A 45 15.54 -28.75 19.96
CA PRO A 45 14.24 -29.21 20.46
C PRO A 45 13.50 -28.14 21.28
N GLU A 46 14.23 -27.33 22.04
CA GLU A 46 13.69 -26.23 22.85
C GLU A 46 13.15 -25.09 21.98
N SER A 47 13.86 -24.72 20.89
CA SER A 47 13.38 -23.70 19.97
C SER A 47 12.12 -24.13 19.21
N LYS A 48 12.01 -25.44 18.90
CA LYS A 48 10.80 -26.02 18.27
C LYS A 48 9.61 -26.00 19.24
N LYS A 49 9.82 -26.37 20.51
CA LYS A 49 8.78 -26.30 21.54
C LYS A 49 8.31 -24.86 21.75
N ALA A 50 9.23 -23.92 21.94
CA ALA A 50 8.90 -22.51 22.12
C ALA A 50 8.15 -21.91 20.91
N LYS A 51 8.45 -22.38 19.68
CA LYS A 51 7.69 -22.01 18.49
C LYS A 51 6.27 -22.58 18.52
N ALA A 52 6.13 -23.88 18.83
CA ALA A 52 4.82 -24.52 18.92
C ALA A 52 3.91 -23.87 19.98
N ASP A 53 4.47 -23.52 21.13
CA ASP A 53 3.74 -22.84 22.21
C ASP A 53 3.26 -21.44 21.76
N ARG A 54 4.10 -20.69 21.04
CA ARG A 54 3.71 -19.39 20.46
C ARG A 54 2.65 -19.53 19.38
N ASP A 55 2.78 -20.51 18.49
CA ASP A 55 1.82 -20.77 17.41
C ASP A 55 0.44 -21.14 18.01
N ALA A 56 0.40 -21.99 19.03
CA ALA A 56 -0.83 -22.34 19.74
C ALA A 56 -1.47 -21.12 20.43
N LEU A 57 -0.65 -20.26 21.03
CA LEU A 57 -1.13 -19.03 21.65
C LEU A 57 -1.69 -18.06 20.61
N ALA A 58 -0.98 -17.87 19.48
CA ALA A 58 -1.45 -17.04 18.37
C ALA A 58 -2.79 -17.58 17.81
N GLU A 59 -2.90 -18.89 17.62
CA GLU A 59 -4.15 -19.52 17.19
C GLU A 59 -5.31 -19.26 18.15
N SER A 60 -5.07 -19.35 19.45
CA SER A 60 -6.06 -19.04 20.48
C SER A 60 -6.56 -17.59 20.36
N LEU A 61 -5.65 -16.63 20.14
CA LEU A 61 -6.01 -15.23 19.95
C LEU A 61 -6.82 -15.01 18.68
N LEU A 62 -6.47 -15.66 17.56
CA LEU A 62 -7.22 -15.58 16.30
C LEU A 62 -8.62 -16.17 16.45
N ASN A 63 -8.76 -17.31 17.14
CA ASN A 63 -10.07 -17.93 17.41
C ASN A 63 -10.93 -17.03 18.32
N ARG A 64 -10.33 -16.37 19.29
CA ARG A 64 -11.01 -15.40 20.14
C ARG A 64 -11.46 -14.17 19.34
N ALA A 65 -10.61 -13.62 18.46
CA ALA A 65 -10.98 -12.54 17.57
C ALA A 65 -12.15 -12.93 16.64
N TYR A 66 -12.12 -14.15 16.10
CA TYR A 66 -13.23 -14.69 15.31
C TYR A 66 -14.54 -14.76 16.12
N SER A 67 -14.50 -15.15 17.37
CA SER A 67 -15.70 -15.20 18.22
C SER A 67 -16.38 -13.85 18.39
N LEU A 68 -15.62 -12.75 18.37
CA LEU A 68 -16.14 -11.38 18.47
C LEU A 68 -16.91 -10.93 17.23
N THR A 69 -16.73 -11.58 16.08
CA THR A 69 -17.51 -11.26 14.86
C THR A 69 -19.02 -11.41 15.05
N LYS A 70 -19.45 -12.23 16.01
CA LYS A 70 -20.87 -12.42 16.36
C LYS A 70 -21.50 -11.18 17.02
N GLN A 71 -20.69 -10.23 17.45
CA GLN A 71 -21.10 -9.02 18.17
C GLN A 71 -20.93 -7.77 17.31
N THR A 72 -20.60 -7.93 16.03
CA THR A 72 -20.30 -6.84 15.10
C THR A 72 -21.30 -6.80 13.95
N SER A 73 -21.40 -5.66 13.26
CA SER A 73 -22.14 -5.53 12.02
C SER A 73 -21.47 -6.34 10.90
N ASP A 74 -22.19 -6.62 9.80
CA ASP A 74 -21.65 -7.38 8.67
C ASP A 74 -20.42 -6.69 8.05
N THR A 75 -20.42 -5.36 7.96
CA THR A 75 -19.25 -4.60 7.50
C THR A 75 -18.05 -4.80 8.41
N GLU A 76 -18.23 -4.66 9.72
CA GLU A 76 -17.17 -4.87 10.71
C GLU A 76 -16.70 -6.33 10.72
N LYS A 77 -17.64 -7.28 10.62
CA LYS A 77 -17.35 -8.71 10.49
C LYS A 77 -16.46 -8.98 9.28
N ALA A 78 -16.78 -8.43 8.12
CA ALA A 78 -15.98 -8.58 6.91
C ALA A 78 -14.54 -8.06 7.10
N TYR A 79 -14.37 -6.91 7.79
CA TYR A 79 -13.03 -6.38 8.13
C TYR A 79 -12.25 -7.32 9.04
N ILE A 80 -12.87 -7.85 10.11
CA ILE A 80 -12.22 -8.77 11.03
C ILE A 80 -11.80 -10.05 10.30
N LEU A 81 -12.69 -10.63 9.50
CA LEU A 81 -12.43 -11.84 8.71
C LEU A 81 -11.28 -11.66 7.72
N SER A 82 -11.23 -10.52 7.02
CA SER A 82 -10.13 -10.18 6.11
C SER A 82 -8.78 -10.15 6.85
N ARG A 83 -8.76 -9.57 8.06
CA ARG A 83 -7.56 -9.52 8.89
C ARG A 83 -7.17 -10.89 9.46
N LEU A 84 -8.15 -11.71 9.84
CA LEU A 84 -7.93 -13.10 10.25
C LEU A 84 -7.32 -13.92 9.10
N ALA A 85 -7.86 -13.80 7.90
CA ALA A 85 -7.31 -14.45 6.71
C ALA A 85 -5.85 -14.04 6.46
N GLU A 86 -5.52 -12.74 6.56
CA GLU A 86 -4.15 -12.25 6.40
C GLU A 86 -3.20 -12.78 7.47
N ALA A 87 -3.60 -12.71 8.75
CA ALA A 87 -2.76 -13.11 9.86
C ALA A 87 -2.45 -14.62 9.89
N SER A 88 -3.38 -15.45 9.38
CA SER A 88 -3.28 -16.91 9.43
C SER A 88 -2.67 -17.54 8.16
N VAL A 89 -2.48 -16.78 7.11
CA VAL A 89 -2.10 -17.32 5.78
C VAL A 89 -0.83 -18.17 5.79
N LYS A 90 0.13 -17.90 6.67
CA LYS A 90 1.39 -18.65 6.78
C LYS A 90 1.31 -19.81 7.78
N THR A 91 0.58 -19.62 8.86
CA THR A 91 0.54 -20.57 9.98
C THR A 91 -0.62 -21.55 9.88
N HIS A 92 -1.77 -21.09 9.37
CA HIS A 92 -3.01 -21.86 9.28
C HIS A 92 -3.68 -21.64 7.90
N PRO A 93 -3.06 -22.10 6.79
CA PRO A 93 -3.53 -21.77 5.44
C PRO A 93 -4.97 -22.20 5.16
N GLN A 94 -5.42 -23.32 5.71
CA GLN A 94 -6.82 -23.74 5.54
C GLN A 94 -7.80 -22.79 6.24
N LYS A 95 -7.53 -22.36 7.48
CA LYS A 95 -8.37 -21.36 8.15
C LYS A 95 -8.37 -20.02 7.42
N SER A 96 -7.20 -19.62 6.87
CA SER A 96 -7.10 -18.40 6.05
C SER A 96 -8.04 -18.46 4.86
N LYS A 97 -8.09 -19.61 4.18
CA LYS A 97 -8.99 -19.86 3.05
C LYS A 97 -10.45 -19.81 3.48
N ASP A 98 -10.81 -20.51 4.56
CA ASP A 98 -12.17 -20.56 5.07
C ASP A 98 -12.67 -19.15 5.46
N TRP A 99 -11.84 -18.36 6.13
CA TRP A 99 -12.18 -16.97 6.48
C TRP A 99 -12.25 -16.06 5.25
N ALA A 100 -11.42 -16.26 4.24
CA ALA A 100 -11.51 -15.52 3.00
C ALA A 100 -12.82 -15.83 2.23
N ASP A 101 -13.23 -17.09 2.19
CA ASP A 101 -14.53 -17.48 1.62
C ASP A 101 -15.68 -16.85 2.41
N GLU A 102 -15.59 -16.80 3.74
CA GLU A 102 -16.58 -16.13 4.58
C GLU A 102 -16.61 -14.62 4.32
N VAL A 103 -15.45 -13.95 4.08
CA VAL A 103 -15.42 -12.54 3.65
C VAL A 103 -16.29 -12.35 2.41
N PHE A 104 -16.05 -13.13 1.35
CA PHE A 104 -16.78 -12.98 0.09
C PHE A 104 -18.27 -13.35 0.22
N SER A 105 -18.61 -14.24 1.15
CA SER A 105 -20.02 -14.53 1.48
C SER A 105 -20.69 -13.33 2.15
N VAL A 106 -20.04 -12.72 3.14
CA VAL A 106 -20.57 -11.56 3.87
C VAL A 106 -20.61 -10.32 2.97
N THR A 107 -19.54 -10.03 2.25
CA THR A 107 -19.49 -8.86 1.36
C THR A 107 -20.48 -8.97 0.21
N GLY A 108 -20.84 -10.16 -0.23
CA GLY A 108 -21.89 -10.40 -1.23
C GLY A 108 -23.27 -9.88 -0.83
N THR A 109 -23.53 -9.71 0.47
CA THR A 109 -24.79 -9.13 1.00
C THR A 109 -24.72 -7.63 1.24
N LEU A 110 -23.53 -7.04 1.21
CA LEU A 110 -23.31 -5.61 1.42
C LEU A 110 -23.54 -4.82 0.11
N PRO A 111 -23.82 -3.51 0.20
CA PRO A 111 -23.82 -2.63 -0.96
C PRO A 111 -22.50 -2.75 -1.74
N ASN A 112 -22.58 -2.79 -3.06
CA ASN A 112 -21.41 -2.84 -3.93
C ASN A 112 -20.75 -1.45 -4.00
N ASP A 113 -20.05 -1.08 -2.96
CA ASP A 113 -19.39 0.20 -2.78
C ASP A 113 -17.88 0.06 -2.56
N MET A 114 -17.25 1.17 -2.30
CA MET A 114 -15.79 1.24 -2.07
C MET A 114 -15.35 0.51 -0.80
N GLN A 115 -16.20 0.42 0.25
CA GLN A 115 -15.85 -0.28 1.49
C GLN A 115 -15.79 -1.79 1.27
N ARG A 116 -16.84 -2.34 0.65
CA ARG A 116 -16.89 -3.76 0.26
C ARG A 116 -15.64 -4.11 -0.54
N SER A 117 -15.35 -3.33 -1.57
CA SER A 117 -14.22 -3.58 -2.46
C SER A 117 -12.87 -3.51 -1.75
N GLN A 118 -12.70 -2.60 -0.80
CA GLN A 118 -11.45 -2.51 -0.01
C GLN A 118 -11.20 -3.76 0.81
N VAL A 119 -12.24 -4.33 1.42
CA VAL A 119 -12.13 -5.56 2.20
C VAL A 119 -11.81 -6.75 1.30
N GLU A 120 -12.53 -6.88 0.16
CA GLU A 120 -12.27 -7.93 -0.83
C GLU A 120 -10.83 -7.85 -1.37
N ILE A 121 -10.36 -6.65 -1.73
CA ILE A 121 -8.99 -6.40 -2.20
C ILE A 121 -7.96 -6.79 -1.15
N ALA A 122 -8.15 -6.37 0.11
CA ALA A 122 -7.22 -6.70 1.18
C ALA A 122 -7.13 -8.22 1.39
N THR A 123 -8.26 -8.92 1.31
CA THR A 123 -8.32 -10.39 1.39
C THR A 123 -7.56 -11.06 0.24
N LEU A 124 -7.80 -10.61 -1.00
CA LEU A 124 -7.10 -11.12 -2.17
C LEU A 124 -5.58 -10.88 -2.09
N GLN A 125 -5.18 -9.71 -1.62
CA GLN A 125 -3.76 -9.38 -1.41
C GLN A 125 -3.10 -10.31 -0.40
N ALA A 126 -3.78 -10.61 0.70
CA ALA A 126 -3.29 -11.51 1.73
C ALA A 126 -3.08 -12.94 1.19
N LEU A 127 -4.06 -13.47 0.46
CA LEU A 127 -3.98 -14.82 -0.12
C LEU A 127 -2.93 -14.94 -1.23
N SER A 128 -2.70 -13.86 -1.98
CA SER A 128 -1.90 -13.89 -3.22
C SER A 128 -0.48 -14.44 -3.05
N GLU A 129 0.11 -14.34 -1.86
CA GLU A 129 1.47 -14.82 -1.58
C GLU A 129 1.52 -16.35 -1.38
N ASN A 130 0.50 -16.93 -0.76
CA ASN A 130 0.54 -18.33 -0.34
C ASN A 130 -0.43 -19.23 -1.10
N ASP A 131 -1.62 -18.73 -1.44
CA ASP A 131 -2.63 -19.44 -2.23
C ASP A 131 -3.17 -18.56 -3.38
N PRO A 132 -2.34 -18.30 -4.41
CA PRO A 132 -2.76 -17.48 -5.55
C PRO A 132 -3.85 -18.15 -6.41
N ASP A 133 -3.97 -19.49 -6.37
CA ASP A 133 -5.06 -20.21 -7.07
C ASP A 133 -6.40 -19.80 -6.47
N HIS A 134 -6.54 -19.89 -5.16
CA HIS A 134 -7.76 -19.50 -4.47
C HIS A 134 -8.03 -17.99 -4.59
N ALA A 135 -6.98 -17.17 -4.54
CA ALA A 135 -7.12 -15.74 -4.78
C ALA A 135 -7.71 -15.41 -6.16
N LEU A 136 -7.34 -16.16 -7.22
CA LEU A 136 -7.92 -16.00 -8.56
C LEU A 136 -9.38 -16.48 -8.62
N GLU A 137 -9.74 -17.55 -7.92
CA GLU A 137 -11.13 -18.01 -7.80
C GLU A 137 -12.00 -16.94 -7.14
N LEU A 138 -11.52 -16.30 -6.08
CA LEU A 138 -12.22 -15.23 -5.39
C LEU A 138 -12.28 -13.93 -6.21
N LEU A 139 -11.19 -13.57 -6.91
CA LEU A 139 -11.22 -12.45 -7.85
C LEU A 139 -12.34 -12.61 -8.89
N ALA A 140 -12.61 -13.85 -9.28
CA ALA A 140 -13.68 -14.18 -10.20
C ALA A 140 -15.09 -13.89 -9.65
N LYS A 141 -15.26 -13.83 -8.34
CA LYS A 141 -16.52 -13.49 -7.65
C LYS A 141 -16.64 -11.98 -7.36
N MET A 142 -15.52 -11.23 -7.49
CA MET A 142 -15.51 -9.80 -7.23
C MET A 142 -16.31 -9.05 -8.28
N GLU A 143 -17.29 -8.26 -7.85
CA GLU A 143 -18.04 -7.35 -8.72
C GLU A 143 -17.24 -6.07 -8.98
N THR A 144 -17.51 -5.42 -10.13
CA THR A 144 -16.95 -4.10 -10.39
C THR A 144 -17.50 -3.10 -9.38
N PRO A 145 -16.66 -2.49 -8.54
CA PRO A 145 -17.10 -1.53 -7.54
C PRO A 145 -17.77 -0.31 -8.17
N ARG A 146 -18.62 0.35 -7.40
CA ARG A 146 -19.24 1.62 -7.79
C ARG A 146 -18.71 2.75 -6.91
N ASP A 147 -18.51 3.90 -7.53
CA ASP A 147 -18.20 5.14 -6.81
C ASP A 147 -19.44 5.71 -6.12
N ARG A 148 -19.29 6.91 -5.51
CA ARG A 148 -20.39 7.59 -4.81
C ARG A 148 -21.54 8.03 -5.74
N ASP A 149 -21.23 8.21 -7.01
CA ASP A 149 -22.18 8.61 -8.04
C ASP A 149 -22.81 7.37 -8.73
N GLY A 150 -22.50 6.17 -8.23
CA GLY A 150 -22.99 4.89 -8.73
C GLY A 150 -22.30 4.43 -10.02
N GLN A 151 -21.22 5.11 -10.45
CA GLN A 151 -20.50 4.74 -11.66
C GLN A 151 -19.54 3.58 -11.39
N PRO A 152 -19.40 2.61 -12.33
CA PRO A 152 -18.47 1.50 -12.17
C PRO A 152 -17.02 1.98 -12.20
N VAL A 153 -16.17 1.40 -11.32
CA VAL A 153 -14.74 1.67 -11.18
C VAL A 153 -13.94 0.40 -11.53
N PRO A 154 -13.91 -0.03 -12.80
CA PRO A 154 -13.28 -1.29 -13.22
C PRO A 154 -11.76 -1.33 -12.99
N GLU A 155 -11.11 -0.17 -12.82
CA GLU A 155 -9.68 -0.06 -12.57
C GLU A 155 -9.25 -0.67 -11.24
N MET A 156 -10.12 -0.66 -10.25
CA MET A 156 -9.81 -1.30 -8.97
C MET A 156 -9.63 -2.80 -9.17
N VAL A 157 -10.54 -3.44 -9.90
CA VAL A 157 -10.48 -4.88 -10.20
C VAL A 157 -9.24 -5.18 -11.05
N SER A 158 -8.98 -4.40 -12.10
CA SER A 158 -7.81 -4.62 -12.97
C SER A 158 -6.47 -4.39 -12.25
N SER A 159 -6.43 -3.48 -11.27
CA SER A 159 -5.23 -3.24 -10.45
C SER A 159 -4.92 -4.43 -9.53
N VAL A 160 -5.95 -4.98 -8.88
CA VAL A 160 -5.81 -6.19 -8.05
C VAL A 160 -5.42 -7.38 -8.90
N ALA A 161 -6.08 -7.57 -10.04
CA ALA A 161 -5.74 -8.63 -10.99
C ALA A 161 -4.29 -8.52 -11.46
N THR A 162 -3.81 -7.31 -11.73
CA THR A 162 -2.41 -7.08 -12.12
C THR A 162 -1.45 -7.67 -11.08
N MET A 163 -1.66 -7.38 -9.81
CA MET A 163 -0.83 -7.90 -8.73
C MET A 163 -0.93 -9.43 -8.61
N LEU A 164 -2.16 -9.97 -8.64
CA LEU A 164 -2.39 -11.42 -8.54
C LEU A 164 -1.76 -12.18 -9.71
N PHE A 165 -1.94 -11.69 -10.94
CA PHE A 165 -1.40 -12.30 -12.15
C PHE A 165 0.13 -12.32 -12.12
N GLN A 166 0.78 -11.23 -11.70
CA GLN A 166 2.23 -11.18 -11.55
C GLN A 166 2.74 -12.22 -10.55
N ARG A 167 2.13 -12.32 -9.37
CA ARG A 167 2.52 -13.30 -8.34
C ARG A 167 2.27 -14.74 -8.79
N TYR A 168 1.13 -14.98 -9.43
CA TYR A 168 0.79 -16.30 -9.95
C TYR A 168 1.76 -16.74 -11.04
N TRP A 169 2.08 -15.80 -11.96
CA TRP A 169 3.10 -16.04 -12.98
C TRP A 169 4.49 -16.30 -12.39
N GLN A 170 4.91 -15.51 -11.41
CA GLN A 170 6.21 -15.74 -10.73
C GLN A 170 6.29 -17.11 -10.06
N LYS A 171 5.17 -17.62 -9.55
CA LYS A 171 5.12 -18.91 -8.86
C LYS A 171 5.05 -20.11 -9.82
N LYS A 172 4.28 -20.01 -10.90
CA LYS A 172 3.96 -21.15 -11.79
C LYS A 172 4.47 -20.99 -13.23
N GLY A 173 4.86 -19.79 -13.64
CA GLY A 173 5.36 -19.53 -14.99
C GLY A 173 4.38 -19.96 -16.08
N MET A 174 4.87 -20.70 -17.08
CA MET A 174 4.06 -21.16 -18.23
C MET A 174 2.87 -22.03 -17.84
N ASP A 175 2.96 -22.78 -16.75
CA ASP A 175 1.87 -23.66 -16.29
C ASP A 175 0.62 -22.85 -15.85
N SER A 176 0.80 -21.57 -15.56
CA SER A 176 -0.30 -20.66 -15.19
C SER A 176 -0.97 -19.99 -16.40
N LEU A 177 -0.38 -20.06 -17.58
CA LEU A 177 -0.73 -19.19 -18.71
C LEU A 177 -2.21 -19.28 -19.11
N GLU A 178 -2.73 -20.51 -19.28
CA GLU A 178 -4.10 -20.69 -19.72
C GLU A 178 -5.14 -20.21 -18.67
N GLY A 179 -4.86 -20.45 -17.39
CA GLY A 179 -5.68 -19.94 -16.28
C GLY A 179 -5.69 -18.42 -16.23
N LEU A 180 -4.54 -17.78 -16.40
CA LEU A 180 -4.41 -16.32 -16.43
C LEU A 180 -5.07 -15.73 -17.67
N ALA A 181 -4.90 -16.34 -18.86
CA ALA A 181 -5.55 -15.88 -20.09
C ALA A 181 -7.08 -15.98 -19.96
N THR A 182 -7.61 -17.07 -19.43
CA THR A 182 -9.04 -17.26 -19.19
C THR A 182 -9.59 -16.22 -18.23
N SER A 183 -8.86 -15.94 -17.13
CA SER A 183 -9.25 -14.90 -16.17
C SER A 183 -9.19 -13.50 -16.81
N ALA A 184 -8.17 -13.21 -17.62
CA ALA A 184 -8.06 -11.94 -18.34
C ALA A 184 -9.19 -11.72 -19.34
N ARG A 185 -9.61 -12.76 -20.10
CA ARG A 185 -10.76 -12.73 -21.02
C ARG A 185 -12.03 -12.34 -20.28
N ARG A 186 -12.34 -13.05 -19.20
CA ARG A 186 -13.50 -12.78 -18.38
C ARG A 186 -13.52 -11.36 -17.84
N MET A 187 -12.37 -10.86 -17.37
CA MET A 187 -12.25 -9.48 -16.94
C MET A 187 -12.38 -8.48 -18.09
N GLY A 188 -11.90 -8.83 -19.28
CA GLY A 188 -12.08 -8.05 -20.50
C GLY A 188 -13.56 -7.88 -20.86
N GLU A 189 -14.39 -8.90 -20.66
CA GLU A 189 -15.85 -8.82 -20.86
C GLU A 189 -16.51 -7.76 -19.96
N THR A 190 -15.99 -7.56 -18.74
CA THR A 190 -16.49 -6.55 -17.79
C THR A 190 -15.78 -5.19 -17.89
N GLY A 191 -14.79 -5.03 -18.79
CA GLY A 191 -14.02 -3.79 -18.94
C GLY A 191 -12.84 -3.63 -17.99
N SER A 192 -12.49 -4.69 -17.27
CA SER A 192 -11.41 -4.69 -16.26
C SER A 192 -10.17 -5.45 -16.73
N TYR A 193 -9.91 -5.52 -18.05
CA TYR A 193 -8.78 -6.27 -18.59
C TYR A 193 -7.46 -5.83 -17.96
N PRO A 194 -6.62 -6.75 -17.43
CA PRO A 194 -5.41 -6.42 -16.68
C PRO A 194 -4.22 -6.16 -17.61
N TYR A 195 -4.28 -5.09 -18.41
CA TYR A 195 -3.32 -4.77 -19.47
C TYR A 195 -1.86 -4.81 -18.99
N MET A 196 -1.57 -4.24 -17.82
CA MET A 196 -0.20 -4.14 -17.33
C MET A 196 0.41 -5.52 -17.03
N ALA A 197 -0.35 -6.41 -16.37
CA ALA A 197 0.13 -7.77 -16.08
C ALA A 197 0.25 -8.59 -17.36
N MET A 198 -0.79 -8.55 -18.21
CA MET A 198 -0.77 -9.29 -19.47
C MET A 198 0.35 -8.82 -20.40
N GLY A 199 0.66 -7.53 -20.43
CA GLY A 199 1.77 -7.00 -21.21
C GLY A 199 3.13 -7.59 -20.79
N MET A 200 3.36 -7.74 -19.48
CA MET A 200 4.56 -8.40 -18.97
C MET A 200 4.60 -9.91 -19.28
N ILE A 201 3.46 -10.59 -19.10
CA ILE A 201 3.34 -12.02 -19.37
C ILE A 201 3.56 -12.30 -20.86
N ILE A 202 2.93 -11.56 -21.75
CA ILE A 202 3.07 -11.66 -23.22
C ILE A 202 4.54 -11.56 -23.63
N ARG A 203 5.30 -10.61 -23.10
CA ARG A 203 6.74 -10.47 -23.37
C ARG A 203 7.54 -11.70 -22.90
N GLN A 204 7.19 -12.29 -21.78
CA GLN A 204 7.88 -13.47 -21.28
C GLN A 204 7.51 -14.73 -22.07
N VAL A 205 6.23 -14.87 -22.45
CA VAL A 205 5.72 -15.95 -23.31
C VAL A 205 6.39 -15.91 -24.68
N LYS A 206 6.60 -14.72 -25.27
CA LYS A 206 7.24 -14.55 -26.59
C LYS A 206 8.55 -15.31 -26.72
N ARG A 207 9.34 -15.39 -25.64
CA ARG A 207 10.63 -16.11 -25.65
C ARG A 207 10.49 -17.63 -25.78
N LYS A 208 9.33 -18.18 -25.41
CA LYS A 208 9.07 -19.63 -25.36
C LYS A 208 8.06 -20.08 -26.41
N ASP A 209 7.06 -19.23 -26.66
CA ASP A 209 5.95 -19.48 -27.58
C ASP A 209 5.53 -18.15 -28.27
N PRO A 210 6.18 -17.81 -29.40
CA PRO A 210 5.89 -16.58 -30.14
C PRO A 210 4.46 -16.51 -30.69
N ASP A 211 3.86 -17.64 -31.06
CA ASP A 211 2.53 -17.66 -31.65
C ASP A 211 1.46 -17.42 -30.58
N LYS A 212 1.61 -18.04 -29.40
CA LYS A 212 0.75 -17.77 -28.25
C LYS A 212 0.87 -16.32 -27.78
N SER A 213 2.07 -15.77 -27.81
CA SER A 213 2.29 -14.34 -27.51
C SER A 213 1.49 -13.41 -28.43
N LYS A 214 1.49 -13.70 -29.77
CA LYS A 214 0.70 -12.93 -30.75
C LYS A 214 -0.81 -13.07 -30.52
N GLU A 215 -1.27 -14.29 -30.20
CA GLU A 215 -2.69 -14.52 -29.87
C GLU A 215 -3.13 -13.64 -28.71
N LEU A 216 -2.41 -13.69 -27.59
CA LEU A 216 -2.70 -12.90 -26.38
C LEU A 216 -2.59 -11.38 -26.64
N MET A 217 -1.63 -10.96 -27.47
CA MET A 217 -1.51 -9.57 -27.90
C MET A 217 -2.76 -9.11 -28.65
N ASN A 218 -3.18 -9.85 -29.67
CA ASN A 218 -4.36 -9.53 -30.47
C ASN A 218 -5.62 -9.50 -29.61
N GLU A 219 -5.73 -10.38 -28.65
CA GLU A 219 -6.82 -10.42 -27.70
C GLU A 219 -6.87 -9.13 -26.85
N ALA A 220 -5.75 -8.72 -26.26
CA ALA A 220 -5.65 -7.49 -25.48
C ALA A 220 -6.04 -6.24 -26.30
N LEU A 221 -5.54 -6.16 -27.53
CA LEU A 221 -5.87 -5.07 -28.47
C LEU A 221 -7.35 -5.07 -28.86
N THR A 222 -7.96 -6.26 -28.98
CA THR A 222 -9.40 -6.41 -29.27
C THR A 222 -10.26 -5.85 -28.14
N TYR A 223 -9.92 -6.15 -26.88
CA TYR A 223 -10.65 -5.60 -25.73
C TYR A 223 -10.50 -4.08 -25.64
N PHE A 224 -9.35 -3.52 -25.91
CA PHE A 224 -9.18 -2.06 -25.96
C PHE A 224 -10.03 -1.40 -27.05
N ASN A 225 -10.09 -1.99 -28.24
CA ASN A 225 -10.85 -1.44 -29.36
C ASN A 225 -12.38 -1.54 -29.16
N ARG A 226 -12.86 -2.54 -28.45
CA ARG A 226 -14.30 -2.74 -28.21
C ARG A 226 -14.90 -1.84 -27.15
N ARG A 227 -14.10 -1.31 -26.23
CA ARG A 227 -14.60 -0.55 -25.09
C ARG A 227 -13.93 0.82 -24.98
N GLN A 228 -14.75 1.82 -24.64
CA GLN A 228 -14.21 3.07 -24.12
C GLN A 228 -13.65 2.80 -22.74
N THR A 229 -12.35 3.00 -22.57
CA THR A 229 -11.68 2.93 -21.29
C THR A 229 -11.71 4.32 -20.64
N ASN A 230 -11.82 4.35 -19.31
CA ASN A 230 -11.68 5.59 -18.56
C ASN A 230 -10.17 5.95 -18.38
N SER A 231 -9.88 7.04 -17.67
CA SER A 231 -8.51 7.56 -17.53
C SER A 231 -7.51 6.55 -16.95
N ALA A 232 -7.93 5.71 -15.99
CA ALA A 232 -7.04 4.74 -15.36
C ALA A 232 -6.83 3.48 -16.21
N GLY A 233 -7.88 3.00 -16.90
CA GLY A 233 -7.77 1.93 -17.90
C GLY A 233 -6.84 2.34 -19.05
N ASN A 234 -6.90 3.60 -19.47
CA ASN A 234 -6.00 4.17 -20.46
C ASN A 234 -4.54 4.22 -19.98
N ASN A 235 -4.30 4.51 -18.70
CA ASN A 235 -2.95 4.47 -18.12
C ASN A 235 -2.37 3.04 -18.15
N GLN A 236 -3.15 2.02 -17.78
CA GLN A 236 -2.71 0.62 -17.86
C GLN A 236 -2.45 0.19 -19.30
N PHE A 237 -3.28 0.63 -20.25
CA PHE A 237 -3.09 0.34 -21.65
C PHE A 237 -1.87 1.07 -22.24
N ALA A 238 -1.62 2.31 -21.86
CA ALA A 238 -0.41 3.04 -22.26
C ALA A 238 0.86 2.31 -21.81
N MET A 239 0.86 1.75 -20.59
CA MET A 239 1.95 0.91 -20.09
C MET A 239 2.08 -0.39 -20.90
N PHE A 240 0.97 -1.02 -21.25
CA PHE A 240 0.94 -2.19 -22.13
C PHE A 240 1.56 -1.91 -23.50
N LEU A 241 1.18 -0.81 -24.15
CA LEU A 241 1.78 -0.38 -25.43
C LEU A 241 3.28 -0.17 -25.28
N ARG A 242 3.72 0.53 -24.24
CA ARG A 242 5.14 0.77 -23.98
C ARG A 242 5.92 -0.53 -23.79
N GLN A 243 5.36 -1.49 -23.07
CA GLN A 243 6.02 -2.78 -22.81
C GLN A 243 6.16 -3.65 -24.04
N ASN A 244 5.21 -3.54 -25.00
CA ASN A 244 5.12 -4.42 -26.16
C ASN A 244 5.29 -3.68 -27.49
N ARG A 245 5.83 -2.47 -27.44
CA ARG A 245 5.97 -1.56 -28.60
C ARG A 245 6.59 -2.21 -29.82
N GLU A 246 7.65 -3.00 -29.62
CA GLU A 246 8.42 -3.63 -30.70
C GLU A 246 7.63 -4.73 -31.44
N ASP A 247 6.56 -5.23 -30.83
CA ASP A 247 5.72 -6.30 -31.33
C ASP A 247 4.45 -5.78 -32.02
N ILE A 248 4.19 -4.48 -31.94
CA ILE A 248 3.02 -3.84 -32.53
C ILE A 248 3.46 -3.17 -33.84
N PRO A 249 2.83 -3.52 -35.00
CA PRO A 249 3.13 -2.85 -36.26
C PRO A 249 2.97 -1.33 -36.16
N THR A 250 3.92 -0.58 -36.73
CA THR A 250 3.97 0.89 -36.63
C THR A 250 2.64 1.59 -36.97
N PRO A 251 1.94 1.26 -38.07
CA PRO A 251 0.65 1.88 -38.38
C PRO A 251 -0.39 1.64 -37.29
N LEU A 252 -0.48 0.39 -36.77
CA LEU A 252 -1.42 0.03 -35.70
C LEU A 252 -1.06 0.75 -34.39
N LEU A 253 0.23 0.83 -34.05
CA LEU A 253 0.68 1.57 -32.88
C LEU A 253 0.29 3.05 -32.95
N LYS A 254 0.41 3.67 -34.14
CA LYS A 254 -0.03 5.06 -34.35
C LYS A 254 -1.53 5.21 -34.10
N ASP A 255 -2.37 4.37 -34.69
CA ASP A 255 -3.83 4.40 -34.50
C ASP A 255 -4.22 4.22 -33.02
N LEU A 256 -3.54 3.32 -32.31
CA LEU A 256 -3.79 3.09 -30.89
C LEU A 256 -3.38 4.29 -30.02
N LEU A 257 -2.25 4.92 -30.33
CA LEU A 257 -1.79 6.13 -29.64
C LEU A 257 -2.72 7.31 -29.92
N GLU A 258 -3.24 7.47 -31.14
CA GLU A 258 -4.23 8.50 -31.49
C GLU A 258 -5.52 8.32 -30.66
N LYS A 259 -5.99 7.08 -30.50
CA LYS A 259 -7.15 6.78 -29.63
C LYS A 259 -6.88 7.11 -28.16
N VAL A 260 -5.71 6.70 -27.63
CA VAL A 260 -5.32 7.01 -26.25
C VAL A 260 -5.23 8.51 -26.02
N VAL A 261 -4.64 9.26 -26.95
CA VAL A 261 -4.56 10.72 -26.87
C VAL A 261 -5.95 11.36 -26.95
N ALA A 262 -6.80 10.92 -27.87
CA ALA A 262 -8.15 11.44 -28.01
C ALA A 262 -8.97 11.23 -26.72
N GLN A 263 -8.85 10.07 -26.10
CA GLN A 263 -9.51 9.76 -24.83
C GLN A 263 -8.92 10.59 -23.67
N ALA A 264 -7.59 10.78 -23.64
CA ALA A 264 -6.94 11.65 -22.66
C ALA A 264 -7.48 13.08 -22.73
N VAL A 265 -7.52 13.64 -23.94
CA VAL A 265 -7.99 15.02 -24.18
C VAL A 265 -9.48 15.16 -23.83
N ALA A 266 -10.30 14.13 -24.05
CA ALA A 266 -11.70 14.12 -23.67
C ALA A 266 -11.94 14.06 -22.15
N THR A 267 -10.96 13.63 -21.39
CA THR A 267 -11.07 13.49 -19.92
C THR A 267 -10.91 14.85 -19.25
N LYS A 268 -11.96 15.35 -18.60
CA LYS A 268 -11.96 16.63 -17.88
C LYS A 268 -11.56 16.52 -16.40
N ASP A 269 -10.84 15.46 -16.02
CA ASP A 269 -10.43 15.25 -14.63
C ASP A 269 -9.19 16.08 -14.29
N GLU A 270 -9.42 17.22 -13.65
CA GLU A 270 -8.40 18.11 -13.08
C GLU A 270 -8.08 17.80 -11.60
N SER A 271 -8.76 16.82 -11.00
CA SER A 271 -8.56 16.44 -9.60
C SER A 271 -7.28 15.65 -9.36
N THR A 272 -6.71 15.09 -10.43
CA THR A 272 -5.50 14.27 -10.40
C THR A 272 -4.29 15.09 -10.79
N SER A 273 -3.24 15.08 -9.97
CA SER A 273 -1.96 15.72 -10.30
C SER A 273 -0.77 14.83 -9.97
N MET A 274 0.31 14.99 -10.74
CA MET A 274 1.58 14.32 -10.53
C MET A 274 2.69 15.36 -10.42
N VAL A 275 3.52 15.24 -9.39
CA VAL A 275 4.70 16.08 -9.21
C VAL A 275 5.94 15.26 -9.51
N LEU A 276 6.77 15.76 -10.43
CA LEU A 276 8.08 15.21 -10.73
C LEU A 276 9.11 16.05 -9.97
N ALA A 277 9.85 15.43 -9.06
CA ALA A 277 10.80 16.13 -8.21
C ALA A 277 12.17 15.45 -8.25
N THR A 278 13.22 16.26 -8.10
CA THR A 278 14.60 15.84 -7.87
C THR A 278 15.01 16.21 -6.45
N GLU A 279 16.23 15.86 -6.05
CA GLU A 279 16.82 16.35 -4.81
C GLU A 279 16.94 17.89 -4.76
N LYS A 280 16.94 18.53 -5.93
CA LYS A 280 17.01 20.00 -6.07
C LYS A 280 15.64 20.69 -6.01
N GLY A 281 14.54 19.92 -5.97
CA GLY A 281 13.18 20.43 -5.89
C GLY A 281 12.25 19.94 -6.99
N VAL A 282 11.10 20.59 -7.15
CA VAL A 282 10.09 20.25 -8.16
C VAL A 282 10.60 20.59 -9.55
N ALA A 283 10.73 19.58 -10.41
CA ALA A 283 11.15 19.72 -11.80
C ALA A 283 9.97 19.97 -12.76
N ALA A 284 8.84 19.28 -12.54
CA ALA A 284 7.63 19.47 -13.31
C ALA A 284 6.38 19.08 -12.52
N LYS A 285 5.23 19.62 -12.91
CA LYS A 285 3.93 19.27 -12.36
C LYS A 285 2.95 19.01 -13.49
N LEU A 286 2.35 17.83 -13.50
CA LEU A 286 1.27 17.43 -14.39
C LEU A 286 -0.05 17.63 -13.64
N ASN A 287 -0.93 18.51 -14.15
CA ASN A 287 -2.07 19.02 -13.39
C ASN A 287 -3.40 18.35 -13.75
N SER A 288 -3.38 17.30 -14.57
CA SER A 288 -4.59 16.58 -14.95
C SER A 288 -4.31 15.11 -15.27
N ALA A 289 -5.33 14.28 -15.21
CA ALA A 289 -5.25 12.90 -15.66
C ALA A 289 -4.81 12.82 -17.13
N ALA A 290 -5.23 13.78 -17.95
CA ALA A 290 -4.81 13.90 -19.35
C ALA A 290 -3.30 14.11 -19.49
N SER A 291 -2.72 15.08 -18.79
CA SER A 291 -1.28 15.36 -18.89
C SER A 291 -0.43 14.20 -18.34
N ILE A 292 -0.92 13.50 -17.32
CA ILE A 292 -0.24 12.29 -16.79
C ILE A 292 -0.21 11.18 -17.84
N LEU A 293 -1.33 10.91 -18.49
CA LEU A 293 -1.42 9.88 -19.54
C LEU A 293 -0.58 10.26 -20.76
N LEU A 294 -0.66 11.52 -21.21
CA LEU A 294 0.16 12.04 -22.29
C LEU A 294 1.65 11.91 -21.98
N PHE A 295 2.08 12.24 -20.79
CA PHE A 295 3.48 12.06 -20.37
C PHE A 295 3.97 10.61 -20.55
N GLN A 296 3.13 9.61 -20.27
CA GLN A 296 3.50 8.20 -20.43
C GLN A 296 3.66 7.78 -21.90
N VAL A 297 2.86 8.32 -22.81
CA VAL A 297 2.89 7.94 -24.23
C VAL A 297 3.78 8.85 -25.09
N MET A 298 4.15 10.03 -24.60
CA MET A 298 4.99 11.00 -25.34
C MET A 298 6.29 10.42 -25.90
N PRO A 299 7.05 9.55 -25.21
CA PRO A 299 8.23 8.94 -25.81
C PRO A 299 7.93 8.16 -27.09
N MET A 300 6.84 7.37 -27.10
CA MET A 300 6.42 6.60 -28.27
C MET A 300 5.94 7.52 -29.41
N ILE A 301 5.16 8.54 -29.08
CA ILE A 301 4.68 9.54 -30.07
C ILE A 301 5.87 10.28 -30.69
N ARG A 302 6.84 10.69 -29.88
CA ARG A 302 8.02 11.44 -30.36
C ARG A 302 8.88 10.62 -31.33
N ASP A 303 8.99 9.32 -31.08
CA ASP A 303 9.73 8.42 -31.96
C ASP A 303 8.98 8.11 -33.28
N LEU A 304 7.64 8.12 -33.25
CA LEU A 304 6.80 7.84 -34.43
C LEU A 304 6.51 9.08 -35.26
N ASP A 305 6.23 10.21 -34.63
CA ASP A 305 5.79 11.45 -35.26
C ASP A 305 6.23 12.65 -34.40
N PRO A 306 7.46 13.17 -34.63
CA PRO A 306 8.00 14.29 -33.84
C PRO A 306 7.16 15.57 -33.94
N GLU A 307 6.49 15.81 -35.09
CA GLU A 307 5.64 17.00 -35.27
C GLU A 307 4.36 16.90 -34.48
N TRP A 308 3.78 15.72 -34.39
CA TRP A 308 2.64 15.46 -33.49
C TRP A 308 3.03 15.65 -32.01
N ALA A 309 4.18 15.11 -31.59
CA ALA A 309 4.70 15.31 -30.25
C ALA A 309 4.86 16.81 -29.92
N LYS A 310 5.44 17.60 -30.84
CA LYS A 310 5.62 19.05 -30.67
C LYS A 310 4.28 19.79 -30.54
N LYS A 311 3.25 19.40 -31.27
CA LYS A 311 1.91 19.97 -31.17
C LYS A 311 1.32 19.71 -29.76
N LEU A 312 1.46 18.48 -29.24
CA LEU A 312 1.01 18.14 -27.89
C LEU A 312 1.77 18.89 -26.80
N GLU A 313 3.09 19.05 -26.93
CA GLU A 313 3.92 19.84 -26.00
C GLU A 313 3.58 21.35 -26.05
N THR A 314 3.08 21.85 -27.17
CA THR A 314 2.60 23.23 -27.29
C THR A 314 1.23 23.39 -26.60
N GLN A 315 0.37 22.41 -26.74
CA GLN A 315 -0.96 22.40 -26.12
C GLN A 315 -0.90 22.17 -24.59
N TYR A 316 0.03 21.33 -24.12
CA TYR A 316 0.25 20.96 -22.73
C TYR A 316 1.67 21.34 -22.32
N GLN A 317 1.87 22.59 -21.90
CA GLN A 317 3.21 23.13 -21.61
C GLN A 317 3.96 22.36 -20.52
N GLU A 318 3.24 21.78 -19.55
CA GLU A 318 3.81 20.95 -18.50
C GLU A 318 4.50 19.69 -19.03
N LEU A 319 4.11 19.16 -20.20
CA LEU A 319 4.75 18.01 -20.82
C LEU A 319 6.19 18.31 -21.27
N ARG A 320 6.50 19.56 -21.62
CA ARG A 320 7.85 19.95 -21.99
C ARG A 320 8.81 19.90 -20.81
N ALA A 321 8.39 20.47 -19.67
CA ALA A 321 9.18 20.40 -18.44
C ALA A 321 9.35 18.95 -17.94
N ALA A 322 8.30 18.13 -18.06
CA ALA A 322 8.34 16.72 -17.71
C ALA A 322 9.26 15.90 -18.64
N ALA A 323 9.33 16.26 -19.94
CA ALA A 323 10.24 15.64 -20.88
C ALA A 323 11.71 15.98 -20.61
N ASP A 324 12.00 17.20 -20.20
CA ASP A 324 13.33 17.61 -19.79
C ASP A 324 13.78 16.86 -18.52
N PHE A 325 12.88 16.72 -17.56
CA PHE A 325 13.10 15.88 -16.37
C PHE A 325 13.41 14.43 -16.75
N ALA A 326 12.62 13.80 -17.62
CA ALA A 326 12.83 12.41 -18.02
C ALA A 326 14.18 12.20 -18.76
N ARG A 327 14.71 13.24 -19.42
CA ARG A 327 16.01 13.19 -20.10
C ARG A 327 17.20 13.43 -19.18
N SER A 328 17.01 14.08 -18.03
CA SER A 328 18.10 14.39 -17.10
C SER A 328 18.69 13.16 -16.40
N GLY A 329 18.02 12.02 -16.45
CA GLY A 329 18.45 10.80 -15.74
C GLY A 329 18.32 10.88 -14.22
N GLU A 330 17.89 12.01 -13.68
CA GLU A 330 17.62 12.20 -12.26
C GLU A 330 16.27 11.54 -11.92
N GLN A 331 16.32 10.29 -11.48
CA GLN A 331 15.10 9.52 -11.20
C GLN A 331 14.69 9.63 -9.73
N ARG A 332 13.83 10.58 -9.39
CA ARG A 332 12.90 10.42 -8.27
C ARG A 332 11.53 10.93 -8.68
N MET A 333 10.64 10.03 -8.99
CA MET A 333 9.26 10.34 -9.33
C MET A 333 8.39 10.24 -8.07
N MET A 334 7.81 11.34 -7.62
CA MET A 334 6.78 11.36 -6.59
C MET A 334 5.42 11.59 -7.23
N VAL A 335 4.54 10.61 -7.09
CA VAL A 335 3.13 10.75 -7.44
C VAL A 335 2.39 11.20 -6.19
N THR A 336 1.97 12.44 -6.16
CA THR A 336 1.02 12.92 -5.16
C THR A 336 -0.33 13.14 -5.82
N ARG A 337 -1.33 12.40 -5.39
CA ARG A 337 -2.71 12.67 -5.74
C ARG A 337 -3.21 13.76 -4.80
N GLY A 338 -3.28 15.00 -5.30
CA GLY A 338 -3.79 16.11 -4.52
C GLY A 338 -5.31 16.10 -4.49
N VAL A 339 -5.89 16.06 -3.29
CA VAL A 339 -7.25 16.54 -3.06
C VAL A 339 -7.17 18.05 -3.05
N GLY A 340 -7.77 18.69 -4.06
CA GLY A 340 -8.19 20.08 -4.10
C GLY A 340 -7.29 21.10 -3.39
N GLY A 341 -6.22 21.53 -4.06
CA GLY A 341 -5.46 22.67 -3.61
C GLY A 341 -4.48 23.11 -4.70
N ALA A 342 -4.65 24.32 -5.20
CA ALA A 342 -3.76 24.93 -6.17
C ALA A 342 -2.29 24.86 -5.70
N GLY A 343 -1.44 24.19 -6.48
CA GLY A 343 -0.02 24.52 -6.55
C GLY A 343 0.88 24.14 -5.37
N GLY A 344 0.60 23.10 -4.57
CA GLY A 344 1.43 22.75 -3.42
C GLY A 344 2.55 21.75 -3.73
N GLN A 345 3.76 21.99 -3.20
CA GLN A 345 4.71 20.94 -2.86
C GLN A 345 3.98 19.82 -2.10
N PRO A 346 4.47 18.54 -2.15
CA PRO A 346 3.95 17.51 -1.24
C PRO A 346 3.82 18.13 0.15
N PRO A 347 2.71 17.88 0.87
CA PRO A 347 2.54 18.46 2.18
C PRO A 347 3.82 18.25 2.97
N ARG A 348 4.37 19.32 3.57
CA ARG A 348 5.64 19.28 4.30
C ARG A 348 5.67 18.12 5.30
N ALA A 349 4.52 17.86 5.94
CA ALA A 349 4.32 16.71 6.82
C ALA A 349 4.66 15.36 6.15
N MET A 350 4.30 15.17 4.88
CA MET A 350 4.62 13.94 4.15
C MET A 350 6.13 13.82 3.87
N MET A 351 6.79 14.93 3.55
CA MET A 351 8.24 14.95 3.35
C MET A 351 8.97 14.62 4.66
N GLU A 352 8.52 15.18 5.76
CA GLU A 352 9.13 14.93 7.07
C GLU A 352 8.87 13.50 7.57
N GLU A 353 7.71 12.91 7.27
CA GLU A 353 7.46 11.49 7.55
C GLU A 353 8.39 10.57 6.73
N MET A 354 8.66 10.89 5.47
CA MET A 354 9.63 10.14 4.66
C MET A 354 11.05 10.27 5.22
N GLN A 355 11.45 11.47 5.65
CA GLN A 355 12.74 11.69 6.31
C GLN A 355 12.83 10.91 7.64
N ALA A 356 11.75 10.85 8.41
CA ALA A 356 11.71 10.07 9.65
C ALA A 356 11.90 8.56 9.38
N MET A 357 11.37 8.02 8.28
CA MET A 357 11.62 6.63 7.88
C MET A 357 13.09 6.40 7.50
N GLU A 358 13.71 7.34 6.80
CA GLU A 358 15.15 7.28 6.47
C GLU A 358 16.01 7.33 7.75
N ILE A 359 15.65 8.18 8.71
CA ILE A 359 16.31 8.25 10.03
C ILE A 359 16.22 6.90 10.75
N ASP A 360 15.05 6.26 10.74
CA ASP A 360 14.85 4.94 11.36
C ASP A 360 15.75 3.88 10.70
N GLU A 361 15.91 3.90 9.38
CA GLU A 361 16.79 2.99 8.65
C GLU A 361 18.28 3.25 8.96
N LEU A 362 18.67 4.52 9.03
CA LEU A 362 20.03 4.93 9.34
C LEU A 362 20.40 4.71 10.82
N SER A 363 19.42 4.67 11.72
CA SER A 363 19.65 4.60 13.16
C SER A 363 20.56 3.45 13.61
N THR A 364 20.55 2.33 12.86
CA THR A 364 21.41 1.16 13.14
C THR A 364 22.70 1.12 12.33
N ARG A 365 22.77 1.85 11.20
CA ARG A 365 23.93 1.82 10.29
C ARG A 365 24.86 3.02 10.48
N ASP A 366 24.27 4.20 10.67
CA ASP A 366 24.96 5.48 10.84
C ASP A 366 24.17 6.36 11.82
N PRO A 367 24.28 6.10 13.14
CA PRO A 367 23.54 6.83 14.16
C PRO A 367 23.85 8.34 14.18
N GLN A 368 25.07 8.74 13.85
CA GLN A 368 25.46 10.16 13.85
C GLN A 368 24.78 10.93 12.71
N ARG A 369 24.71 10.34 11.53
CA ARG A 369 23.93 10.90 10.41
C ARG A 369 22.44 10.95 10.74
N ALA A 370 21.90 9.90 11.35
CA ALA A 370 20.50 9.85 11.79
C ALA A 370 20.19 10.97 12.80
N LEU A 371 21.07 11.25 13.76
CA LEU A 371 20.94 12.36 14.72
C LEU A 371 20.90 13.73 14.04
N LYS A 372 21.80 13.95 13.07
CA LYS A 372 21.84 15.20 12.31
C LYS A 372 20.54 15.40 11.54
N MET A 373 20.09 14.37 10.83
CA MET A 373 18.82 14.43 10.07
C MET A 373 17.61 14.65 10.98
N ASN A 374 17.58 14.01 12.16
CA ASN A 374 16.50 14.22 13.13
C ASN A 374 16.46 15.67 13.63
N ALA A 375 17.61 16.32 13.83
CA ALA A 375 17.67 17.71 14.24
C ALA A 375 17.19 18.68 13.14
N GLU A 376 17.27 18.30 11.86
CA GLU A 376 16.83 19.08 10.71
C GLU A 376 15.30 19.00 10.48
N LEU A 377 14.60 18.01 11.10
CA LEU A 377 13.14 17.92 11.05
C LEU A 377 12.51 19.17 11.68
N THR A 378 11.54 19.75 11.03
CA THR A 378 10.93 21.00 11.51
C THR A 378 9.63 20.77 12.28
N ASP A 379 8.90 19.68 11.98
CA ASP A 379 7.71 19.29 12.74
C ASP A 379 8.13 18.73 14.11
N PRO A 380 7.76 19.38 15.22
CA PRO A 380 8.19 18.96 16.56
C PRO A 380 7.72 17.55 16.90
N SER A 381 6.54 17.13 16.44
CA SER A 381 5.97 15.82 16.74
C SER A 381 6.70 14.71 16.00
N VAL A 382 7.01 14.92 14.72
CA VAL A 382 7.78 13.98 13.89
C VAL A 382 9.20 13.86 14.45
N ARG A 383 9.84 14.98 14.78
CA ARG A 383 11.17 15.03 15.39
C ARG A 383 11.24 14.31 16.74
N ALA A 384 10.24 14.54 17.61
CA ALA A 384 10.19 13.89 18.92
C ALA A 384 9.96 12.38 18.80
N ALA A 385 9.05 11.94 17.93
CA ALA A 385 8.77 10.52 17.71
C ALA A 385 9.96 9.78 17.09
N SER A 386 10.60 10.36 16.08
CA SER A 386 11.82 9.82 15.45
C SER A 386 13.00 9.83 16.41
N GLY A 387 13.19 10.91 17.18
CA GLY A 387 14.21 11.02 18.21
C GLY A 387 14.06 9.96 19.31
N ALA A 388 12.83 9.68 19.75
CA ALA A 388 12.57 8.61 20.71
C ALA A 388 13.00 7.24 20.15
N ARG A 389 12.67 6.91 18.90
CA ARG A 389 13.11 5.65 18.27
C ARG A 389 14.64 5.58 18.10
N LEU A 390 15.26 6.69 17.72
CA LEU A 390 16.71 6.78 17.60
C LEU A 390 17.41 6.56 18.95
N ALA A 391 16.81 7.01 20.07
CA ALA A 391 17.33 6.74 21.41
C ALA A 391 17.53 5.26 21.69
N ALA A 392 16.63 4.40 21.19
CA ALA A 392 16.75 2.95 21.36
C ALA A 392 18.02 2.36 20.73
N SER A 393 18.47 2.90 19.61
CA SER A 393 19.71 2.46 18.94
C SER A 393 20.96 3.01 19.61
N LEU A 394 20.85 4.14 20.34
CA LEU A 394 21.97 4.82 20.99
C LEU A 394 22.24 4.35 22.42
N VAL A 395 21.29 3.65 23.06
CA VAL A 395 21.37 3.32 24.49
C VAL A 395 22.67 2.63 24.91
N ASN A 396 23.25 1.81 24.04
CA ASN A 396 24.49 1.08 24.32
C ASN A 396 25.77 1.81 23.86
N THR A 397 25.63 2.81 22.98
CA THR A 397 26.78 3.52 22.37
C THR A 397 26.90 4.95 22.87
N ASP A 398 25.79 5.60 23.18
CA ASP A 398 25.71 6.97 23.69
C ASP A 398 24.48 7.12 24.61
N PRO A 399 24.55 6.62 25.86
CA PRO A 399 23.44 6.62 26.80
C PRO A 399 22.99 8.03 27.22
N GLU A 400 23.89 9.03 27.21
CA GLU A 400 23.57 10.41 27.55
C GLU A 400 22.69 11.03 26.46
N GLN A 401 23.07 10.87 25.20
CA GLN A 401 22.28 11.33 24.05
C GLN A 401 20.93 10.60 23.97
N ALA A 402 20.90 9.30 24.26
CA ALA A 402 19.65 8.54 24.32
C ALA A 402 18.70 9.09 25.39
N ALA A 403 19.20 9.37 26.59
CA ALA A 403 18.41 9.96 27.69
C ALA A 403 17.86 11.35 27.33
N GLU A 404 18.67 12.19 26.69
CA GLU A 404 18.28 13.53 26.26
C GLU A 404 17.14 13.47 25.19
N LEU A 405 17.24 12.56 24.21
CA LEU A 405 16.19 12.36 23.21
C LEU A 405 14.87 11.90 23.83
N LEU A 406 14.92 10.98 24.81
CA LEU A 406 13.72 10.53 25.52
C LEU A 406 13.11 11.64 26.37
N LYS A 407 13.93 12.46 27.03
CA LYS A 407 13.46 13.62 27.78
C LYS A 407 12.72 14.59 26.87
N LYS A 408 13.29 14.96 25.73
CA LYS A 408 12.66 15.81 24.71
C LYS A 408 11.35 15.24 24.20
N ALA A 409 11.28 13.92 23.98
CA ALA A 409 10.03 13.26 23.56
C ALA A 409 8.94 13.35 24.65
N LYS A 410 9.30 13.18 25.93
CA LYS A 410 8.35 13.34 27.05
C LYS A 410 7.86 14.78 27.19
N GLU A 411 8.74 15.77 27.05
CA GLU A 411 8.38 17.18 27.05
C GLU A 411 7.44 17.54 25.89
N ALA A 412 7.76 17.04 24.68
CA ALA A 412 6.92 17.24 23.49
C ALA A 412 5.51 16.66 23.65
N ILE A 413 5.33 15.53 24.35
CA ILE A 413 4.00 14.98 24.65
C ILE A 413 3.16 15.97 25.48
N ALA A 414 3.76 16.64 26.46
CA ALA A 414 3.06 17.60 27.31
C ALA A 414 2.64 18.85 26.53
N GLU A 415 3.46 19.29 25.58
CA GLU A 415 3.24 20.50 24.78
C GLU A 415 2.31 20.26 23.57
N THR A 416 2.25 19.02 23.06
CA THR A 416 1.46 18.66 21.87
C THR A 416 -0.04 18.69 22.18
N LYS A 417 -0.79 19.51 21.43
CA LYS A 417 -2.26 19.62 21.55
C LYS A 417 -2.99 18.65 20.62
N ASP A 418 -2.43 18.40 19.44
CA ASP A 418 -3.05 17.50 18.47
C ASP A 418 -2.96 16.05 18.95
N PRO A 419 -4.08 15.33 19.07
CA PRO A 419 -4.08 13.95 19.57
C PRO A 419 -3.40 12.96 18.62
N VAL A 420 -3.36 13.21 17.29
CA VAL A 420 -2.66 12.36 16.33
C VAL A 420 -1.16 12.45 16.55
N ASP A 421 -0.66 13.68 16.70
CA ASP A 421 0.76 13.95 16.96
C ASP A 421 1.20 13.38 18.30
N LYS A 422 0.34 13.54 19.32
CA LYS A 422 0.58 12.98 20.66
C LYS A 422 0.69 11.45 20.61
N LEU A 423 -0.20 10.78 19.88
CA LEU A 423 -0.14 9.32 19.68
C LEU A 423 1.12 8.89 18.94
N ARG A 424 1.55 9.64 17.94
CA ARG A 424 2.80 9.39 17.20
C ARG A 424 4.00 9.38 18.14
N ILE A 425 4.11 10.37 19.02
CA ILE A 425 5.20 10.47 20.00
C ILE A 425 5.13 9.31 21.01
N LEU A 426 3.92 8.98 21.52
CA LEU A 426 3.73 7.86 22.46
C LEU A 426 4.16 6.53 21.86
N VAL A 427 3.87 6.26 20.58
CA VAL A 427 4.35 5.05 19.88
C VAL A 427 5.88 5.01 19.83
N GLY A 428 6.53 6.11 19.43
CA GLY A 428 7.99 6.19 19.39
C GLY A 428 8.63 5.99 20.79
N LEU A 429 8.05 6.62 21.80
CA LEU A 429 8.52 6.50 23.19
C LEU A 429 8.35 5.07 23.73
N ALA A 430 7.20 4.42 23.47
CA ALA A 430 6.98 3.04 23.88
C ALA A 430 7.99 2.07 23.23
N GLN A 431 8.26 2.24 21.94
CA GLN A 431 9.25 1.43 21.21
C GLN A 431 10.65 1.57 21.82
N ALA A 432 11.06 2.80 22.14
CA ALA A 432 12.33 3.08 22.79
C ALA A 432 12.42 2.45 24.18
N GLN A 433 11.40 2.66 25.02
CA GLN A 433 11.33 2.10 26.38
C GLN A 433 11.33 0.57 26.36
N ALA A 434 10.64 -0.04 25.39
CA ALA A 434 10.68 -1.49 25.17
C ALA A 434 12.10 -1.98 24.89
N SER A 435 12.82 -1.32 23.98
CA SER A 435 14.20 -1.66 23.60
C SER A 435 15.20 -1.46 24.75
N MET A 436 14.93 -0.50 25.62
CA MET A 436 15.75 -0.17 26.79
C MET A 436 15.38 -0.99 28.05
N ASN A 437 14.35 -1.85 27.97
CA ASN A 437 13.80 -2.59 29.11
C ASN A 437 13.31 -1.69 30.27
N ASP A 438 12.90 -0.44 29.95
CA ASP A 438 12.24 0.50 30.90
C ASP A 438 10.78 0.09 31.09
N LYS A 439 10.53 -0.91 31.92
CA LYS A 439 9.19 -1.46 32.14
C LYS A 439 8.20 -0.45 32.72
N ALA A 440 8.63 0.37 33.69
CA ALA A 440 7.74 1.33 34.34
C ALA A 440 7.34 2.48 33.39
N GLY A 441 8.29 3.04 32.68
CA GLY A 441 8.01 4.06 31.67
C GLY A 441 7.16 3.52 30.53
N PHE A 442 7.47 2.32 30.05
CA PHE A 442 6.72 1.64 29.02
C PHE A 442 5.24 1.44 29.39
N GLU A 443 4.98 0.96 30.62
CA GLU A 443 3.64 0.73 31.15
C GLU A 443 2.80 2.01 31.18
N ALA A 444 3.37 3.11 31.67
CA ALA A 444 2.71 4.41 31.71
C ALA A 444 2.42 4.95 30.30
N THR A 445 3.35 4.74 29.36
CA THR A 445 3.21 5.14 27.97
C THR A 445 2.13 4.33 27.25
N LEU A 446 2.09 3.01 27.49
CA LEU A 446 1.03 2.15 26.96
C LEU A 446 -0.34 2.58 27.46
N GLN A 447 -0.50 2.81 28.76
CA GLN A 447 -1.78 3.23 29.32
C GLN A 447 -2.31 4.51 28.66
N SER A 448 -1.42 5.50 28.48
CA SER A 448 -1.77 6.75 27.81
C SER A 448 -2.10 6.54 26.33
N GLY A 449 -1.31 5.71 25.64
CA GLY A 449 -1.47 5.42 24.22
C GLY A 449 -2.77 4.66 23.91
N TYR A 450 -3.11 3.64 24.71
CA TYR A 450 -4.36 2.89 24.53
C TYR A 450 -5.58 3.75 24.80
N SER A 451 -5.59 4.53 25.90
CA SER A 451 -6.69 5.41 26.22
C SER A 451 -6.96 6.45 25.14
N LEU A 452 -5.91 7.12 24.68
CA LEU A 452 -6.01 8.12 23.61
C LEU A 452 -6.37 7.47 22.26
N GLY A 453 -5.78 6.31 21.95
CA GLY A 453 -6.05 5.58 20.71
C GLY A 453 -7.50 5.11 20.59
N GLU A 454 -8.08 4.55 21.67
CA GLU A 454 -9.49 4.14 21.71
C GLU A 454 -10.43 5.35 21.54
N GLU A 455 -10.15 6.45 22.22
CA GLU A 455 -10.93 7.68 22.07
C GLU A 455 -10.91 8.19 20.62
N MET A 456 -9.72 8.21 19.99
CA MET A 456 -9.57 8.67 18.62
C MET A 456 -10.24 7.73 17.62
N PHE A 457 -10.11 6.42 17.80
CA PHE A 457 -10.76 5.42 16.97
C PHE A 457 -12.28 5.61 16.99
N ARG A 458 -12.86 5.71 18.18
CA ARG A 458 -14.29 5.96 18.35
C ARG A 458 -14.75 7.26 17.69
N LYS A 459 -14.09 8.39 18.00
CA LYS A 459 -14.40 9.69 17.39
C LYS A 459 -14.25 9.69 15.86
N GLY A 460 -13.28 8.94 15.35
CA GLY A 460 -13.06 8.78 13.92
C GLY A 460 -14.24 8.09 13.24
N LEU A 461 -14.73 7.00 13.80
CA LEU A 461 -15.90 6.26 13.29
C LEU A 461 -17.19 7.09 13.43
N ASP A 462 -17.40 7.78 14.56
CA ASP A 462 -18.56 8.65 14.76
C ASP A 462 -18.60 9.77 13.70
N LYS A 463 -17.44 10.36 13.37
CA LYS A 463 -17.33 11.43 12.38
C LYS A 463 -17.49 10.95 10.94
N ASN A 464 -16.99 9.79 10.63
CA ASN A 464 -17.07 9.18 9.29
C ASN A 464 -17.20 7.64 9.40
N PRO A 465 -18.43 7.13 9.57
CA PRO A 465 -18.68 5.69 9.67
C PRO A 465 -18.20 4.89 8.46
N ASN A 466 -18.05 5.56 7.32
CA ASN A 466 -17.63 4.96 6.05
C ASN A 466 -16.11 5.09 5.80
N ALA A 467 -15.36 5.63 6.76
CA ALA A 467 -13.90 5.69 6.59
C ALA A 467 -13.28 4.29 6.75
N PRO A 468 -12.22 3.98 5.97
CA PRO A 468 -11.52 2.72 6.13
C PRO A 468 -10.99 2.57 7.55
N ILE A 469 -11.33 1.45 8.20
CA ILE A 469 -10.95 1.18 9.60
C ILE A 469 -9.43 1.22 9.76
N PHE A 470 -8.69 0.69 8.78
CA PHE A 470 -7.22 0.64 8.82
C PHE A 470 -6.53 2.00 8.67
N SER A 471 -7.25 3.02 8.19
CA SER A 471 -6.74 4.38 8.06
C SER A 471 -7.01 5.24 9.30
N GLN A 472 -7.68 4.69 10.32
CA GLN A 472 -7.96 5.42 11.55
C GLN A 472 -6.66 5.58 12.36
N PRO A 473 -6.23 6.81 12.66
CA PRO A 473 -4.95 7.05 13.37
C PRO A 473 -4.87 6.34 14.71
N GLY A 474 -5.98 6.24 15.43
CA GLY A 474 -6.07 5.51 16.70
C GLY A 474 -5.76 4.03 16.54
N PHE A 475 -6.27 3.37 15.49
CA PHE A 475 -6.03 1.95 15.24
C PHE A 475 -4.56 1.64 14.91
N ASP A 476 -3.92 2.40 14.01
CA ASP A 476 -2.52 2.18 13.65
C ASP A 476 -1.60 2.30 14.87
N ALA A 477 -1.79 3.34 15.67
CA ALA A 477 -1.00 3.56 16.88
C ALA A 477 -1.20 2.44 17.90
N MET A 478 -2.44 2.03 18.19
CA MET A 478 -2.73 0.94 19.11
C MET A 478 -2.18 -0.39 18.59
N SER A 479 -2.21 -0.66 17.29
CA SER A 479 -1.60 -1.84 16.68
C SER A 479 -0.09 -1.89 16.92
N ARG A 480 0.61 -0.77 16.73
CA ARG A 480 2.06 -0.66 16.98
C ARG A 480 2.40 -0.86 18.46
N LEU A 481 1.62 -0.26 19.35
CA LEU A 481 1.76 -0.45 20.78
C LEU A 481 1.52 -1.92 21.19
N THR A 482 0.48 -2.55 20.64
CA THR A 482 0.16 -3.97 20.90
C THR A 482 1.28 -4.89 20.43
N MET A 483 1.83 -4.69 19.22
CA MET A 483 2.95 -5.49 18.72
C MET A 483 4.20 -5.37 19.59
N SER A 484 4.46 -4.18 20.13
CA SER A 484 5.60 -3.97 21.03
C SER A 484 5.35 -4.59 22.42
N SER A 485 4.13 -4.45 22.96
CA SER A 485 3.81 -4.85 24.33
C SER A 485 3.62 -6.35 24.49
N VAL A 486 3.05 -7.05 23.51
CA VAL A 486 2.76 -8.49 23.61
C VAL A 486 4.01 -9.34 23.80
N ARG A 487 5.15 -8.87 23.32
CA ARG A 487 6.45 -9.54 23.49
C ARG A 487 7.09 -9.26 24.85
N MET A 488 6.79 -8.11 25.44
CA MET A 488 7.35 -7.72 26.73
C MET A 488 6.53 -8.25 27.90
N ASP A 489 5.20 -8.07 27.83
CA ASP A 489 4.26 -8.51 28.84
C ASP A 489 2.93 -8.91 28.20
N TYR A 490 2.83 -10.19 27.90
CA TYR A 490 1.61 -10.77 27.30
C TYR A 490 0.38 -10.54 28.19
N THR A 491 0.51 -10.82 29.50
CA THR A 491 -0.62 -10.75 30.42
C THR A 491 -1.18 -9.34 30.56
N ALA A 492 -0.30 -8.36 30.75
CA ALA A 492 -0.70 -6.97 30.84
C ALA A 492 -1.28 -6.45 29.50
N THR A 493 -0.75 -6.90 28.37
CA THR A 493 -1.28 -6.56 27.04
C THR A 493 -2.69 -7.10 26.86
N MET A 494 -2.93 -8.38 27.22
CA MET A 494 -4.26 -8.98 27.13
C MET A 494 -5.27 -8.27 28.03
N ALA A 495 -4.90 -7.94 29.26
CA ALA A 495 -5.77 -7.20 30.18
C ALA A 495 -6.22 -5.85 29.60
N ARG A 496 -5.34 -5.15 28.85
CA ARG A 496 -5.70 -3.89 28.16
C ARG A 496 -6.63 -4.12 26.98
N ILE A 497 -6.35 -5.13 26.17
CA ILE A 497 -7.22 -5.48 25.03
C ILE A 497 -8.61 -5.87 25.55
N ASP A 498 -8.68 -6.61 26.65
CA ASP A 498 -9.94 -7.04 27.27
C ASP A 498 -10.75 -5.89 27.86
N ALA A 499 -10.11 -4.79 28.23
CA ALA A 499 -10.77 -3.58 28.72
C ALA A 499 -11.39 -2.72 27.58
N ILE A 500 -11.07 -2.99 26.32
CA ILE A 500 -11.61 -2.24 25.16
C ILE A 500 -13.08 -2.60 24.98
N ARG A 501 -13.91 -1.56 24.86
CA ARG A 501 -15.36 -1.70 24.74
C ARG A 501 -15.86 -2.06 23.35
N SER A 502 -15.13 -1.66 22.31
CA SER A 502 -15.52 -1.93 20.92
C SER A 502 -15.12 -3.36 20.52
N PRO A 503 -16.07 -4.26 20.21
CA PRO A 503 -15.76 -5.62 19.75
C PRO A 503 -14.88 -5.64 18.49
N LEU A 504 -15.13 -4.70 17.57
CA LEU A 504 -14.32 -4.52 16.36
C LEU A 504 -12.85 -4.23 16.72
N LEU A 505 -12.61 -3.18 17.53
CA LEU A 505 -11.26 -2.78 17.89
C LEU A 505 -10.57 -3.87 18.70
N GLN A 506 -11.28 -4.50 19.62
CA GLN A 506 -10.79 -5.62 20.43
C GLN A 506 -10.35 -6.79 19.54
N ALA A 507 -11.18 -7.20 18.57
CA ALA A 507 -10.84 -8.27 17.62
C ALA A 507 -9.58 -7.93 16.80
N LEU A 508 -9.50 -6.71 16.26
CA LEU A 508 -8.37 -6.28 15.47
C LEU A 508 -7.06 -6.24 16.26
N LEU A 509 -7.11 -5.86 17.53
CA LEU A 509 -5.93 -5.86 18.41
C LEU A 509 -5.54 -7.26 18.88
N LEU A 510 -6.49 -8.19 19.06
CA LEU A 510 -6.18 -9.62 19.28
C LEU A 510 -5.44 -10.23 18.09
N ILE A 511 -5.86 -9.90 16.85
CA ILE A 511 -5.16 -10.33 15.64
C ILE A 511 -3.75 -9.72 15.60
N THR A 512 -3.63 -8.43 15.92
CA THR A 512 -2.32 -7.77 15.98
C THR A 512 -1.41 -8.38 17.05
N ALA A 513 -1.96 -8.76 18.21
CA ALA A 513 -1.22 -9.45 19.25
C ALA A 513 -0.74 -10.85 18.79
N ALA A 514 -1.58 -11.60 18.07
CA ALA A 514 -1.19 -12.87 17.47
C ALA A 514 -0.03 -12.71 16.48
N GLU A 515 -0.11 -11.70 15.58
CA GLU A 515 1.00 -11.35 14.67
C GLU A 515 2.26 -10.94 15.46
N GLY A 516 2.12 -10.22 16.55
CA GLY A 516 3.22 -9.76 17.39
C GLY A 516 3.98 -10.88 18.10
N LEU A 517 3.40 -12.06 18.28
CA LEU A 517 4.08 -13.23 18.86
C LEU A 517 5.12 -13.85 17.92
N ASP A 518 5.01 -13.62 16.61
CA ASP A 518 6.05 -14.04 15.65
C ASP A 518 7.30 -13.14 15.81
N PRO A 519 8.47 -13.69 16.20
CA PRO A 519 9.69 -12.91 16.39
C PRO A 519 10.18 -12.26 15.09
N ASP A 520 9.86 -12.84 13.95
CA ASP A 520 10.22 -12.32 12.62
C ASP A 520 9.21 -11.30 12.08
N ALA A 521 8.06 -11.14 12.76
CA ALA A 521 7.10 -10.11 12.41
C ALA A 521 7.70 -8.73 12.70
N ARG A 522 8.13 -8.07 11.65
CA ARG A 522 8.49 -6.64 11.72
C ARG A 522 7.21 -5.83 11.76
N VAL A 523 7.21 -4.76 12.56
CA VAL A 523 6.19 -3.71 12.47
C VAL A 523 6.30 -3.11 11.07
N ARG A 524 5.55 -3.68 10.14
CA ARG A 524 5.52 -3.17 8.75
C ARG A 524 4.60 -1.96 8.75
N PRO A 525 5.06 -0.78 8.35
CA PRO A 525 4.15 0.31 8.09
C PRO A 525 3.17 -0.17 7.01
N ARG A 526 1.88 -0.24 7.36
CA ARG A 526 0.80 -0.55 6.41
C ARG A 526 0.54 0.69 5.58
N GLY A 527 1.13 0.74 4.46
CA GLY A 527 1.02 1.84 3.52
C GLY A 527 2.36 2.08 2.85
N MET A 528 2.46 1.67 1.60
CA MET A 528 3.54 2.02 0.71
C MET A 528 4.92 1.39 1.05
N ARG A 529 5.18 0.18 0.53
CA ARG A 529 6.56 -0.23 0.27
C ARG A 529 7.06 0.52 -0.96
N ILE A 530 7.71 1.65 -0.73
CA ILE A 530 8.64 2.20 -1.71
C ILE A 530 9.96 1.47 -1.48
N ARG A 531 10.27 0.46 -2.28
CA ARG A 531 11.61 -0.10 -2.31
C ARG A 531 12.42 0.81 -3.23
N ILE A 532 13.19 1.70 -2.62
CA ILE A 532 14.21 2.46 -3.30
C ILE A 532 15.42 1.54 -3.37
N GLU A 533 15.66 0.91 -4.51
CA GLU A 533 16.94 0.28 -4.80
C GLU A 533 17.85 1.38 -5.38
N SER A 534 18.93 1.66 -4.65
CA SER A 534 20.03 2.54 -5.05
C SER A 534 20.85 1.93 -6.17
#